data_11658206f86b7693185ca0d01501af7c
#
_entry.id   11658206f86b7693185ca0d01501af7c
#
_cell.length_a   1.000
_cell.length_b   1.000
_cell.length_c   1.000
_cell.angle_alpha   90.00
_cell.angle_beta   90.00
_cell.angle_gamma   90.00
#
_symmetry.space_group_name_H-M   'P 1'
#
loop_
_entity.id
_entity.type
_entity.pdbx_description
1 polymer ?
#
loop_
_entity_poly.entity_id
_entity_poly.type
_entity_poly.pdbx_seq_one_letter_code
_entity_poly.pdbx_strand_id
1 'polypeptide(L)'
;ANPASANLGTYIRGEEALDGLETYEFNEDKANQILDEAGWEMADDGYRYKDGQKLRVRFMIAEGSSSLETLIPMIEKTYKDIGVDLKQTILEFNSLLSKTSDDSALGEWEMSCLAMSFTGVANTDLNSMLKTGDVNNYARLSDSELDSLLDEAMYTTDEAKSTELYKKVMIKENDLLPYLALYGNQNFNLYNKRVKNMKTGPIHNWSQAMDTATLD
;
A
#
# COMPACT_ATOMS: atom_id res chain seq x y z
N ALA A 1 -15.21 3.99 3.77
CA ALA A 1 -14.01 3.70 3.01
C ALA A 1 -14.39 3.26 1.60
N ASN A 2 -13.64 3.64 0.60
CA ASN A 2 -13.82 3.16 -0.77
C ASN A 2 -12.93 1.95 -1.00
N PRO A 3 -13.36 0.96 -1.81
CA PRO A 3 -12.46 -0.09 -2.26
C PRO A 3 -11.21 0.53 -2.90
N ALA A 4 -10.07 -0.06 -2.63
CA ALA A 4 -8.82 0.37 -3.24
C ALA A 4 -8.56 -0.43 -4.51
N SER A 5 -7.84 0.17 -5.45
CA SER A 5 -7.11 -0.61 -6.44
C SER A 5 -5.80 -1.10 -5.82
N ALA A 6 -5.25 -2.17 -6.38
CA ALA A 6 -3.97 -2.69 -5.90
C ALA A 6 -2.79 -1.75 -6.18
N ASN A 7 -2.98 -0.71 -6.98
CA ASN A 7 -1.92 0.18 -7.44
C ASN A 7 -1.94 1.54 -6.71
N LEU A 8 -0.80 1.95 -6.15
CA LEU A 8 -0.64 3.25 -5.48
C LEU A 8 -0.89 4.43 -6.42
N GLY A 9 -0.57 4.31 -7.68
CA GLY A 9 -0.70 5.37 -8.68
C GLY A 9 -2.11 5.92 -8.80
N THR A 10 -3.14 5.10 -8.53
CA THR A 10 -4.54 5.56 -8.56
C THR A 10 -4.86 6.61 -7.52
N TYR A 11 -4.19 6.60 -6.37
CA TYR A 11 -4.36 7.61 -5.32
C TYR A 11 -3.63 8.91 -5.63
N ILE A 12 -2.63 8.87 -6.51
CA ILE A 12 -1.75 9.99 -6.80
C ILE A 12 -2.12 10.64 -8.13
N ARG A 13 -2.45 9.84 -9.16
CA ARG A 13 -2.72 10.31 -10.53
C ARG A 13 -4.17 10.16 -10.98
N GLY A 14 -5.03 9.50 -10.20
CA GLY A 14 -6.42 9.26 -10.53
C GLY A 14 -6.66 8.07 -11.48
N GLU A 15 -7.88 7.94 -11.97
CA GLU A 15 -8.32 6.77 -12.77
C GLU A 15 -7.59 6.63 -14.11
N GLU A 16 -7.10 7.72 -14.69
CA GLU A 16 -6.31 7.70 -15.94
C GLU A 16 -5.03 6.87 -15.83
N ALA A 17 -4.55 6.67 -14.60
CA ALA A 17 -3.39 5.85 -14.32
C ALA A 17 -3.64 4.35 -14.44
N LEU A 18 -4.91 3.92 -14.49
CA LEU A 18 -5.31 2.50 -14.51
C LEU A 18 -5.28 1.88 -15.91
N ASP A 19 -5.19 2.67 -16.96
CA ASP A 19 -5.19 2.16 -18.33
C ASP A 19 -3.96 1.26 -18.57
N GLY A 20 -4.25 -0.03 -18.82
CA GLY A 20 -3.21 -1.03 -19.12
C GLY A 20 -2.60 -1.74 -17.90
N LEU A 21 -3.10 -1.47 -16.68
CA LEU A 21 -2.67 -2.21 -15.50
C LEU A 21 -3.39 -3.56 -15.40
N GLU A 22 -2.66 -4.60 -15.00
CA GLU A 22 -3.28 -5.86 -14.60
C GLU A 22 -4.10 -5.64 -13.33
N THR A 23 -5.31 -6.21 -13.30
CA THR A 23 -6.18 -6.18 -12.11
C THR A 23 -6.10 -7.51 -11.40
N TYR A 24 -5.89 -7.46 -10.08
CA TYR A 24 -5.83 -8.63 -9.22
C TYR A 24 -7.17 -8.82 -8.53
N GLU A 25 -8.02 -9.69 -9.10
CA GLU A 25 -9.30 -10.04 -8.49
C GLU A 25 -9.09 -11.11 -7.40
N PHE A 26 -9.99 -11.10 -6.40
CA PHE A 26 -10.02 -12.19 -5.42
C PHE A 26 -10.35 -13.51 -6.11
N ASN A 27 -9.38 -14.44 -6.11
CA ASN A 27 -9.51 -15.72 -6.80
C ASN A 27 -8.64 -16.78 -6.09
N GLU A 28 -9.30 -17.61 -5.24
CA GLU A 28 -8.63 -18.68 -4.49
C GLU A 28 -8.04 -19.75 -5.40
N ASP A 29 -8.74 -20.11 -6.49
CA ASP A 29 -8.26 -21.13 -7.44
C ASP A 29 -6.98 -20.68 -8.13
N LYS A 30 -6.92 -19.39 -8.55
CA LYS A 30 -5.74 -18.81 -9.15
C LYS A 30 -4.58 -18.74 -8.16
N ALA A 31 -4.85 -18.36 -6.90
CA ALA A 31 -3.83 -18.33 -5.85
C ALA A 31 -3.25 -19.74 -5.59
N ASN A 32 -4.12 -20.74 -5.50
CA ASN A 32 -3.71 -22.14 -5.35
C ASN A 32 -2.86 -22.61 -6.54
N GLN A 33 -3.28 -22.31 -7.77
CA GLN A 33 -2.51 -22.63 -8.98
C GLN A 33 -1.11 -22.03 -8.95
N ILE A 34 -0.99 -20.72 -8.61
CA ILE A 34 0.31 -20.04 -8.53
C ILE A 34 1.22 -20.69 -7.48
N LEU A 35 0.67 -21.05 -6.33
CA LEU A 35 1.42 -21.71 -5.26
C LEU A 35 1.87 -23.10 -5.68
N ASP A 36 1.02 -23.89 -6.35
CA ASP A 36 1.35 -25.21 -6.88
C ASP A 36 2.46 -25.12 -7.94
N GLU A 37 2.34 -24.19 -8.89
CA GLU A 37 3.35 -23.94 -9.93
C GLU A 37 4.70 -23.48 -9.32
N ALA A 38 4.66 -22.77 -8.19
CA ALA A 38 5.85 -22.38 -7.44
C ALA A 38 6.44 -23.51 -6.59
N GLY A 39 5.80 -24.70 -6.55
CA GLY A 39 6.27 -25.88 -5.82
C GLY A 39 5.90 -25.89 -4.33
N TRP A 40 4.88 -25.14 -3.92
CA TRP A 40 4.32 -25.21 -2.58
C TRP A 40 3.20 -26.25 -2.52
N GLU A 41 3.48 -27.41 -1.95
CA GLU A 41 2.54 -28.53 -1.89
C GLU A 41 1.67 -28.50 -0.63
N MET A 42 0.37 -28.76 -0.78
CA MET A 42 -0.58 -28.84 0.34
C MET A 42 -0.35 -30.13 1.12
N ALA A 43 -0.17 -30.03 2.44
CA ALA A 43 -0.01 -31.17 3.33
C ALA A 43 -1.31 -31.50 4.10
N ASP A 44 -1.33 -32.64 4.78
CA ASP A 44 -2.50 -33.15 5.52
C ASP A 44 -2.92 -32.24 6.69
N ASP A 45 -2.02 -31.39 7.19
CA ASP A 45 -2.30 -30.42 8.25
C ASP A 45 -3.00 -29.14 7.72
N GLY A 46 -3.25 -29.08 6.41
CA GLY A 46 -3.92 -27.96 5.73
C GLY A 46 -3.02 -26.75 5.48
N TYR A 47 -1.71 -26.95 5.53
CA TYR A 47 -0.75 -25.92 5.18
C TYR A 47 0.15 -26.37 4.03
N ARG A 48 0.76 -25.40 3.35
CA ARG A 48 1.69 -25.67 2.24
C ARG A 48 3.14 -25.74 2.71
N TYR A 49 3.88 -26.62 2.05
CA TYR A 49 5.31 -26.84 2.31
C TYR A 49 6.09 -26.88 1.01
N LYS A 50 7.32 -26.38 1.06
CA LYS A 50 8.34 -26.52 0.01
C LYS A 50 9.68 -26.79 0.66
N ASP A 51 10.39 -27.81 0.19
CA ASP A 51 11.69 -28.25 0.76
C ASP A 51 11.66 -28.47 2.28
N GLY A 52 10.54 -29.00 2.81
CA GLY A 52 10.32 -29.23 4.23
C GLY A 52 10.01 -27.97 5.05
N GLN A 53 9.93 -26.82 4.45
CA GLN A 53 9.59 -25.55 5.10
C GLN A 53 8.12 -25.21 4.90
N LYS A 54 7.43 -24.88 6.01
CA LYS A 54 6.05 -24.41 5.97
C LYS A 54 5.97 -23.02 5.36
N LEU A 55 5.00 -22.81 4.45
CA LEU A 55 4.68 -21.48 3.91
C LEU A 55 4.10 -20.62 5.02
N ARG A 56 4.93 -19.77 5.60
CA ARG A 56 4.57 -18.85 6.68
C ARG A 56 4.77 -17.41 6.25
N VAL A 57 3.79 -16.57 6.58
CA VAL A 57 3.85 -15.11 6.41
C VAL A 57 3.74 -14.47 7.79
N ARG A 58 4.77 -13.75 8.21
CA ARG A 58 4.77 -12.97 9.45
C ARG A 58 4.29 -11.56 9.11
N PHE A 59 3.17 -11.22 9.68
CA PHE A 59 2.43 -9.99 9.38
C PHE A 59 2.47 -9.04 10.57
N MET A 60 3.17 -7.91 10.42
CA MET A 60 3.23 -6.86 11.43
C MET A 60 2.08 -5.89 11.27
N ILE A 61 1.43 -5.56 12.38
CA ILE A 61 0.31 -4.62 12.45
C ILE A 61 0.49 -3.69 13.65
N ALA A 62 0.01 -2.44 13.50
CA ALA A 62 -0.01 -1.50 14.60
C ALA A 62 -1.17 -1.79 15.55
N GLU A 63 -0.92 -1.70 16.87
CA GLU A 63 -1.97 -1.78 17.88
C GLU A 63 -2.97 -0.62 17.78
N GLY A 64 -4.21 -0.85 18.24
CA GLY A 64 -5.25 0.19 18.32
C GLY A 64 -5.91 0.57 16.99
N SER A 65 -5.70 -0.19 15.93
CA SER A 65 -6.38 0.04 14.65
C SER A 65 -7.70 -0.74 14.59
N SER A 66 -8.81 -0.08 14.86
CA SER A 66 -10.16 -0.71 14.82
C SER A 66 -10.53 -1.28 13.45
N SER A 67 -10.03 -0.69 12.36
CA SER A 67 -10.23 -1.22 11.01
C SER A 67 -9.52 -2.56 10.82
N LEU A 68 -8.30 -2.67 11.34
CA LEU A 68 -7.53 -3.91 11.27
C LEU A 68 -8.11 -5.01 12.15
N GLU A 69 -8.66 -4.68 13.32
CA GLU A 69 -9.34 -5.64 14.19
C GLU A 69 -10.46 -6.40 13.45
N THR A 70 -11.11 -5.75 12.49
CA THR A 70 -12.14 -6.38 11.66
C THR A 70 -11.57 -7.12 10.45
N LEU A 71 -10.57 -6.56 9.79
CA LEU A 71 -10.01 -7.11 8.55
C LEU A 71 -9.09 -8.31 8.79
N ILE A 72 -8.32 -8.31 9.87
CA ILE A 72 -7.33 -9.35 10.12
C ILE A 72 -7.90 -10.76 10.19
N PRO A 73 -9.02 -11.03 10.91
CA PRO A 73 -9.61 -12.35 10.92
C PRO A 73 -10.05 -12.85 9.53
N MET A 74 -10.47 -11.93 8.66
CA MET A 74 -10.81 -12.25 7.27
C MET A 74 -9.56 -12.61 6.46
N ILE A 75 -8.51 -11.83 6.60
CA ILE A 75 -7.22 -12.07 5.94
C ILE A 75 -6.63 -13.42 6.42
N GLU A 76 -6.62 -13.68 7.72
CA GLU A 76 -6.15 -14.97 8.28
C GLU A 76 -6.91 -16.16 7.71
N LYS A 77 -8.24 -16.05 7.63
CA LYS A 77 -9.06 -17.10 7.06
C LYS A 77 -8.69 -17.34 5.60
N THR A 78 -8.62 -16.27 4.79
CA THR A 78 -8.30 -16.36 3.37
C THR A 78 -6.92 -16.98 3.13
N TYR A 79 -5.91 -16.59 3.89
CA TYR A 79 -4.57 -17.16 3.80
C TYR A 79 -4.57 -18.64 4.21
N LYS A 80 -5.32 -19.01 5.24
CA LYS A 80 -5.45 -20.39 5.68
C LYS A 80 -6.15 -21.24 4.63
N ASP A 81 -7.18 -20.72 3.95
CA ASP A 81 -7.94 -21.44 2.92
C ASP A 81 -7.04 -21.87 1.73
N ILE A 82 -5.97 -21.11 1.46
CA ILE A 82 -4.95 -21.44 0.45
C ILE A 82 -3.68 -22.09 1.04
N GLY A 83 -3.71 -22.49 2.32
CA GLY A 83 -2.62 -23.23 2.98
C GLY A 83 -1.45 -22.37 3.50
N VAL A 84 -1.62 -21.06 3.65
CA VAL A 84 -0.61 -20.15 4.19
C VAL A 84 -0.78 -19.97 5.70
N ASP A 85 0.30 -20.14 6.46
CA ASP A 85 0.34 -19.93 7.91
C ASP A 85 0.63 -18.45 8.21
N LEU A 86 -0.42 -17.62 8.29
CA LEU A 86 -0.28 -16.21 8.64
C LEU A 86 -0.05 -16.05 10.14
N LYS A 87 1.06 -15.41 10.53
CA LYS A 87 1.42 -15.11 11.91
C LYS A 87 1.45 -13.61 12.15
N GLN A 88 0.55 -13.14 12.99
CA GLN A 88 0.48 -11.75 13.37
C GLN A 88 1.53 -11.40 14.43
N THR A 89 2.09 -10.20 14.31
CA THR A 89 2.86 -9.53 15.36
C THR A 89 2.29 -8.14 15.56
N ILE A 90 1.68 -7.89 16.71
CA ILE A 90 1.10 -6.59 17.06
C ILE A 90 2.18 -5.76 17.73
N LEU A 91 2.41 -4.56 17.22
CA LEU A 91 3.45 -3.65 17.69
C LEU A 91 2.89 -2.25 17.96
N GLU A 92 3.52 -1.53 18.85
CA GLU A 92 3.35 -0.08 18.94
C GLU A 92 3.79 0.55 17.61
N PHE A 93 3.12 1.64 17.18
CA PHE A 93 3.27 2.20 15.85
C PHE A 93 4.71 2.59 15.48
N ASN A 94 5.43 3.28 16.40
CA ASN A 94 6.82 3.66 16.12
C ASN A 94 7.76 2.46 16.09
N SER A 95 7.48 1.41 16.87
CA SER A 95 8.22 0.15 16.84
C SER A 95 8.03 -0.57 15.51
N LEU A 96 6.80 -0.55 14.96
CA LEU A 96 6.53 -1.09 13.64
C LEU A 96 7.30 -0.32 12.56
N LEU A 97 7.23 1.02 12.55
CA LEU A 97 7.98 1.85 11.61
C LEU A 97 9.50 1.63 11.72
N SER A 98 10.02 1.54 12.92
CA SER A 98 11.44 1.25 13.13
C SER A 98 11.84 -0.10 12.52
N LYS A 99 11.03 -1.15 12.73
CA LYS A 99 11.32 -2.47 12.14
C LYS A 99 11.23 -2.49 10.62
N THR A 100 10.30 -1.75 10.01
CA THR A 100 10.19 -1.68 8.55
C THR A 100 11.36 -0.92 7.90
N SER A 101 12.05 -0.07 8.66
CA SER A 101 13.18 0.72 8.20
C SER A 101 14.55 0.13 8.59
N ASP A 102 14.58 -0.93 9.40
CA ASP A 102 15.81 -1.54 9.91
C ASP A 102 16.23 -2.74 9.06
N ASP A 103 17.37 -2.64 8.41
CA ASP A 103 17.93 -3.71 7.59
C ASP A 103 18.25 -4.97 8.42
N SER A 104 18.56 -4.83 9.70
CA SER A 104 18.82 -5.97 10.59
C SER A 104 17.54 -6.77 10.90
N ALA A 105 16.36 -6.18 10.72
CA ALA A 105 15.08 -6.84 10.90
C ALA A 105 14.56 -7.54 9.63
N LEU A 106 15.31 -7.46 8.51
CA LEU A 106 14.97 -8.22 7.30
C LEU A 106 15.01 -9.73 7.63
N GLY A 107 13.94 -10.42 7.22
CA GLY A 107 13.76 -11.84 7.56
C GLY A 107 13.04 -12.09 8.89
N GLU A 108 12.66 -11.06 9.64
CA GLU A 108 11.77 -11.20 10.81
C GLU A 108 10.29 -11.02 10.45
N TRP A 109 9.99 -10.47 9.30
CA TRP A 109 8.62 -10.20 8.80
C TRP A 109 8.58 -10.29 7.27
N GLU A 110 7.42 -10.57 6.70
CA GLU A 110 7.14 -10.58 5.26
C GLU A 110 6.09 -9.54 4.86
N MET A 111 5.18 -9.19 5.77
CA MET A 111 4.13 -8.21 5.50
C MET A 111 3.99 -7.22 6.65
N SER A 112 3.62 -6.00 6.32
CA SER A 112 3.18 -5.00 7.30
C SER A 112 1.97 -4.24 6.77
N CYS A 113 1.12 -3.72 7.67
CA CYS A 113 0.00 -2.87 7.29
C CYS A 113 0.20 -1.46 7.86
N LEU A 114 0.22 -0.49 6.97
CA LEU A 114 0.40 0.92 7.28
C LEU A 114 -0.70 1.75 6.60
N ALA A 115 -1.12 2.83 7.26
CA ALA A 115 -1.92 3.87 6.64
C ALA A 115 -1.00 4.97 6.11
N MET A 116 -1.12 5.28 4.82
CA MET A 116 -0.31 6.29 4.16
C MET A 116 -1.18 7.50 3.79
N SER A 117 -0.59 8.69 3.87
CA SER A 117 -1.19 9.92 3.38
C SER A 117 -0.34 10.46 2.23
N PHE A 118 -0.99 10.77 1.12
CA PHE A 118 -0.32 11.28 -0.07
C PHE A 118 -0.50 12.79 -0.18
N THR A 119 0.55 13.46 -0.68
CA THR A 119 0.52 14.90 -0.94
C THR A 119 -0.25 15.25 -2.22
N GLY A 120 -0.48 14.25 -3.08
CA GLY A 120 -1.03 14.42 -4.41
C GLY A 120 0.00 14.90 -5.44
N VAL A 121 1.28 14.91 -5.08
CA VAL A 121 2.39 15.26 -5.96
C VAL A 121 3.15 13.98 -6.33
N ALA A 122 2.88 13.46 -7.52
CA ALA A 122 3.34 12.14 -7.95
C ALA A 122 4.85 11.94 -7.83
N ASN A 123 5.65 12.93 -8.22
CA ASN A 123 7.10 12.85 -8.14
C ASN A 123 7.63 12.73 -6.70
N THR A 124 7.00 13.40 -5.75
CA THR A 124 7.39 13.31 -4.33
C THR A 124 6.92 12.00 -3.72
N ASP A 125 5.64 11.68 -3.91
CA ASP A 125 4.99 10.54 -3.24
C ASP A 125 5.54 9.20 -3.78
N LEU A 126 5.60 9.02 -5.11
CA LEU A 126 6.08 7.79 -5.73
C LEU A 126 7.58 7.57 -5.52
N ASN A 127 8.40 8.62 -5.68
CA ASN A 127 9.84 8.49 -5.43
C ASN A 127 10.11 8.07 -3.99
N SER A 128 9.48 8.72 -2.99
CA SER A 128 9.74 8.40 -1.59
C SER A 128 9.34 6.99 -1.19
N MET A 129 8.33 6.40 -1.87
CA MET A 129 7.82 5.08 -1.53
C MET A 129 8.45 3.94 -2.33
N LEU A 130 8.88 4.20 -3.57
CA LEU A 130 9.28 3.15 -4.51
C LEU A 130 10.78 3.14 -4.80
N LYS A 131 11.47 4.27 -4.63
CA LYS A 131 12.90 4.35 -4.94
C LYS A 131 13.75 3.58 -3.94
N THR A 132 14.73 2.85 -4.44
CA THR A 132 15.68 2.10 -3.62
C THR A 132 16.34 2.99 -2.58
N GLY A 133 16.25 2.57 -1.31
CA GLY A 133 16.87 3.25 -0.18
C GLY A 133 16.19 4.54 0.28
N ASP A 134 15.04 4.92 -0.31
CA ASP A 134 14.29 6.09 0.15
C ASP A 134 13.57 5.82 1.49
N VAL A 135 13.33 6.89 2.23
CA VAL A 135 12.88 6.85 3.64
C VAL A 135 11.52 6.19 3.85
N ASN A 136 10.62 6.31 2.87
CA ASN A 136 9.27 5.74 2.93
C ASN A 136 9.13 4.44 2.12
N ASN A 137 10.23 3.91 1.60
CA ASN A 137 10.22 2.62 0.91
C ASN A 137 10.14 1.48 1.95
N TYR A 138 9.02 1.40 2.66
CA TYR A 138 8.78 0.37 3.70
C TYR A 138 8.70 -1.05 3.14
N ALA A 139 8.39 -1.19 1.85
CA ALA A 139 8.43 -2.49 1.17
C ALA A 139 9.86 -2.98 0.91
N ARG A 140 10.88 -2.14 1.13
CA ARG A 140 12.30 -2.45 0.88
C ARG A 140 12.56 -2.86 -0.57
N LEU A 141 11.75 -2.30 -1.49
CA LEU A 141 11.87 -2.54 -2.91
C LEU A 141 13.24 -2.05 -3.41
N SER A 142 13.86 -2.85 -4.26
CA SER A 142 15.11 -2.49 -4.93
C SER A 142 15.07 -2.99 -6.36
N ASP A 143 14.83 -2.07 -7.29
CA ASP A 143 14.75 -2.34 -8.72
C ASP A 143 15.36 -1.19 -9.51
N SER A 144 16.47 -1.44 -10.21
CA SER A 144 17.24 -0.40 -10.90
C SER A 144 16.51 0.19 -12.12
N GLU A 145 15.61 -0.57 -12.75
CA GLU A 145 14.79 -0.06 -13.85
C GLU A 145 13.75 0.93 -13.33
N LEU A 146 13.09 0.58 -12.22
CA LEU A 146 12.13 1.45 -11.55
C LEU A 146 12.82 2.74 -11.03
N ASP A 147 14.00 2.62 -10.43
CA ASP A 147 14.78 3.77 -9.98
C ASP A 147 15.10 4.73 -11.13
N SER A 148 15.46 4.19 -12.29
CA SER A 148 15.76 4.98 -13.49
C SER A 148 14.52 5.69 -14.04
N LEU A 149 13.37 5.00 -14.05
CA LEU A 149 12.09 5.59 -14.48
C LEU A 149 11.64 6.71 -13.54
N LEU A 150 11.78 6.53 -12.23
CA LEU A 150 11.45 7.52 -11.21
C LEU A 150 12.33 8.76 -11.35
N ASP A 151 13.64 8.60 -11.55
CA ASP A 151 14.57 9.71 -11.75
C ASP A 151 14.27 10.47 -13.04
N GLU A 152 14.04 9.79 -14.15
CA GLU A 152 13.70 10.44 -15.41
C GLU A 152 12.36 11.20 -15.31
N ALA A 153 11.36 10.62 -14.67
CA ALA A 153 10.06 11.25 -14.44
C ALA A 153 10.16 12.50 -13.56
N MET A 154 11.05 12.46 -12.54
CA MET A 154 11.25 13.57 -11.61
C MET A 154 11.92 14.78 -12.27
N TYR A 155 12.88 14.54 -13.15
CA TYR A 155 13.70 15.61 -13.72
C TYR A 155 13.20 16.11 -15.09
N THR A 156 12.20 15.47 -15.71
CA THR A 156 11.64 15.98 -16.97
C THR A 156 10.71 17.18 -16.73
N THR A 157 10.85 18.19 -17.57
CA THR A 157 9.98 19.40 -17.57
C THR A 157 8.86 19.31 -18.60
N ASP A 158 8.89 18.29 -19.46
CA ASP A 158 7.84 18.03 -20.44
C ASP A 158 6.71 17.24 -19.76
N GLU A 159 5.53 17.84 -19.66
CA GLU A 159 4.36 17.27 -18.98
C GLU A 159 3.87 15.98 -19.64
N ALA A 160 3.85 15.91 -20.98
CA ALA A 160 3.43 14.70 -21.70
C ALA A 160 4.41 13.56 -21.46
N LYS A 161 5.71 13.84 -21.55
CA LYS A 161 6.76 12.88 -21.25
C LYS A 161 6.72 12.44 -19.77
N SER A 162 6.51 13.35 -18.84
CA SER A 162 6.33 13.04 -17.42
C SER A 162 5.18 12.07 -17.20
N THR A 163 4.03 12.32 -17.85
CA THR A 163 2.85 11.45 -17.74
C THR A 163 3.14 10.03 -18.26
N GLU A 164 3.82 9.90 -19.41
CA GLU A 164 4.20 8.60 -19.95
C GLU A 164 5.16 7.85 -19.03
N LEU A 165 6.13 8.54 -18.44
CA LEU A 165 7.08 7.93 -17.51
C LEU A 165 6.39 7.43 -16.25
N TYR A 166 5.50 8.22 -15.66
CA TYR A 166 4.73 7.77 -14.49
C TYR A 166 3.77 6.61 -14.80
N LYS A 167 3.23 6.52 -16.03
CA LYS A 167 2.50 5.31 -16.45
C LYS A 167 3.39 4.07 -16.44
N LYS A 168 4.62 4.18 -16.93
CA LYS A 168 5.60 3.06 -16.86
C LYS A 168 5.97 2.71 -15.43
N VAL A 169 6.17 3.70 -14.56
CA VAL A 169 6.40 3.51 -13.12
C VAL A 169 5.25 2.71 -12.51
N MET A 170 4.01 3.08 -12.79
CA MET A 170 2.84 2.40 -12.24
C MET A 170 2.66 0.97 -12.77
N ILE A 171 2.94 0.73 -14.04
CA ILE A 171 2.94 -0.63 -14.60
C ILE A 171 4.00 -1.48 -13.89
N LYS A 172 5.21 -0.97 -13.77
CA LYS A 172 6.30 -1.68 -13.11
C LYS A 172 6.03 -1.93 -11.62
N GLU A 173 5.48 -0.94 -10.92
CA GLU A 173 5.06 -1.10 -9.52
C GLU A 173 3.95 -2.15 -9.39
N ASN A 174 2.98 -2.14 -10.30
CA ASN A 174 1.89 -3.12 -10.31
C ASN A 174 2.39 -4.56 -10.55
N ASP A 175 3.41 -4.74 -11.41
CA ASP A 175 4.01 -6.05 -11.67
C ASP A 175 4.83 -6.56 -10.48
N LEU A 176 5.53 -5.66 -9.79
CA LEU A 176 6.36 -5.98 -8.62
C LEU A 176 5.54 -6.15 -7.34
N LEU A 177 4.35 -5.55 -7.25
CA LEU A 177 3.42 -5.59 -6.11
C LEU A 177 4.08 -5.32 -4.73
N PRO A 178 4.89 -4.27 -4.57
CA PRO A 178 5.47 -3.95 -3.27
C PRO A 178 4.41 -3.50 -2.26
N TYR A 179 3.30 -2.99 -2.75
CA TYR A 179 2.17 -2.50 -1.95
C TYR A 179 0.86 -3.04 -2.49
N LEU A 180 0.02 -3.52 -1.58
CA LEU A 180 -1.36 -3.89 -1.84
C LEU A 180 -2.29 -2.92 -1.11
N ALA A 181 -2.95 -2.03 -1.85
CA ALA A 181 -3.86 -1.07 -1.28
C ALA A 181 -5.18 -1.74 -0.89
N LEU A 182 -5.54 -1.70 0.40
CA LEU A 182 -6.74 -2.34 0.92
C LEU A 182 -7.98 -1.45 0.74
N TYR A 183 -7.87 -0.17 1.10
CA TYR A 183 -8.95 0.82 0.97
C TYR A 183 -8.43 2.25 1.12
N GLY A 184 -9.15 3.20 0.55
CA GLY A 184 -8.94 4.63 0.76
C GLY A 184 -9.80 5.15 1.92
N ASN A 185 -9.18 5.88 2.86
CA ASN A 185 -9.89 6.55 3.93
C ASN A 185 -10.58 7.82 3.42
N GLN A 186 -11.78 8.06 3.94
CA GLN A 186 -12.47 9.33 3.77
C GLN A 186 -12.41 10.11 5.08
N ASN A 187 -11.91 11.32 5.03
CA ASN A 187 -11.91 12.24 6.16
C ASN A 187 -13.15 13.13 6.10
N PHE A 188 -13.81 13.31 7.24
CA PHE A 188 -14.97 14.16 7.37
C PHE A 188 -14.66 15.35 8.29
N ASN A 189 -14.93 16.54 7.81
CA ASN A 189 -14.87 17.74 8.64
C ASN A 189 -16.28 18.08 9.12
N LEU A 190 -16.53 18.00 10.43
CA LEU A 190 -17.80 18.34 11.04
C LEU A 190 -17.67 19.71 11.70
N TYR A 191 -18.57 20.62 11.34
CA TYR A 191 -18.65 21.94 11.95
C TYR A 191 -20.10 22.35 12.16
N ASN A 192 -20.32 23.25 13.15
CA ASN A 192 -21.64 23.75 13.45
C ASN A 192 -22.20 24.53 12.25
N LYS A 193 -23.51 24.40 11.98
CA LYS A 193 -24.19 25.08 10.86
C LYS A 193 -24.07 26.62 10.89
N ARG A 194 -23.73 27.18 12.02
CA ARG A 194 -23.46 28.64 12.18
C ARG A 194 -22.12 29.05 11.59
N VAL A 195 -21.20 28.11 11.39
CA VAL A 195 -19.92 28.38 10.72
C VAL A 195 -20.14 28.40 9.23
N LYS A 196 -19.81 29.52 8.60
CA LYS A 196 -19.92 29.74 7.14
C LYS A 196 -18.54 29.90 6.52
N ASN A 197 -18.48 29.77 5.21
CA ASN A 197 -17.28 29.99 4.42
C ASN A 197 -16.09 29.07 4.77
N MET A 198 -16.36 27.93 5.40
CA MET A 198 -15.32 26.90 5.60
C MET A 198 -14.94 26.31 4.24
N LYS A 199 -13.66 26.37 3.93
CA LYS A 199 -13.10 25.66 2.79
C LYS A 199 -12.57 24.31 3.27
N THR A 200 -13.06 23.25 2.65
CA THR A 200 -12.58 21.89 2.91
C THR A 200 -12.15 21.24 1.61
N GLY A 201 -11.12 20.43 1.65
CA GLY A 201 -10.62 19.73 0.46
C GLY A 201 -9.51 18.75 0.83
N PRO A 202 -9.06 17.93 -0.12
CA PRO A 202 -8.05 16.90 0.14
C PRO A 202 -6.71 17.47 0.61
N ILE A 203 -6.39 18.70 0.22
CA ILE A 203 -5.16 19.41 0.58
C ILE A 203 -5.40 20.53 1.62
N HIS A 204 -6.65 20.79 2.01
CA HIS A 204 -6.99 21.83 2.98
C HIS A 204 -7.38 21.20 4.30
N ASN A 205 -6.56 21.40 5.30
CA ASN A 205 -6.98 21.10 6.65
C ASN A 205 -7.91 22.23 7.15
N TRP A 206 -8.71 21.96 8.16
CA TRP A 206 -9.68 22.89 8.72
C TRP A 206 -9.05 24.24 9.15
N SER A 207 -7.79 24.25 9.56
CA SER A 207 -7.10 25.46 10.03
C SER A 207 -6.74 26.44 8.91
N GLN A 208 -6.61 25.96 7.68
CA GLN A 208 -6.24 26.78 6.52
C GLN A 208 -7.37 27.69 6.02
N ALA A 209 -8.59 27.43 6.45
CA ALA A 209 -9.77 28.23 6.08
C ALA A 209 -10.28 29.13 7.20
N MET A 210 -9.53 29.22 8.30
CA MET A 210 -9.96 30.04 9.46
C MET A 210 -10.02 31.54 9.16
N ASP A 211 -9.22 32.03 8.23
CA ASP A 211 -9.21 33.41 7.77
C ASP A 211 -10.47 33.82 7.00
N THR A 212 -11.16 32.87 6.40
CA THR A 212 -12.42 33.09 5.64
C THR A 212 -13.66 32.67 6.39
N ALA A 213 -13.51 31.88 7.46
CA ALA A 213 -14.64 31.40 8.25
C ALA A 213 -15.35 32.54 9.00
N THR A 214 -16.67 32.52 8.98
CA THR A 214 -17.53 33.47 9.68
C THR A 214 -18.54 32.74 10.56
N LEU A 215 -19.04 33.40 11.59
CA LEU A 215 -20.12 32.91 12.44
C LEU A 215 -21.37 33.72 12.21
N ASP A 216 -22.51 33.04 11.98
CA ASP A 216 -23.87 33.63 12.01
C ASP A 216 -24.43 33.60 13.44
#